data_e25362684861ab2c94f8d6f123b9b64a
#
_entry.id   e25362684861ab2c94f8d6f123b9b64a
#
_cell.length_a   1.000
_cell.length_b   1.000
_cell.length_c   1.000
_cell.angle_alpha   90.00
_cell.angle_beta   90.00
_cell.angle_gamma   90.00
#
_symmetry.space_group_name_H-M   'P 1'
#
loop_
_entity.id
_entity.type
_entity.pdbx_description
1 polymer ?
#
loop_
_entity_poly.entity_id
_entity_poly.type
_entity_poly.pdbx_seq_one_letter_code
_entity_poly.pdbx_strand_id
1 'polypeptide(L)'
;MSQPKAQLRRDGFTFKQFFVAHDRCAMKVGTDGILLGAWAPVAGVKRVLDIGSGSGLLALMLAQRTEQHVTIDAVEIDVQAASQASENAAESPWNTRVRVECADILTWATEQTARYDLIVSNPPYYEPGVECATPEREQARYTGSLDHHALLTAAANLISEEGFFCVVLPESTGNTFIKKANDIGWFLRLRTDIADTEGKLPHRVLLALSPKEGECFSDRMVIRGSDQRYSEDYTALTQAFYLFM
;
A
#
# COMPACT_ATOMS: atom_id res chain seq x y z
N MET A 1 26.00 18.69 -28.13
CA MET A 1 24.81 19.39 -27.62
C MET A 1 24.26 18.56 -26.48
N SER A 2 24.45 19.01 -25.22
CA SER A 2 23.89 18.31 -24.06
C SER A 2 22.38 18.53 -24.04
N GLN A 3 21.61 17.44 -24.02
CA GLN A 3 20.15 17.53 -23.80
C GLN A 3 19.90 18.24 -22.46
N PRO A 4 18.93 19.17 -22.39
CA PRO A 4 18.57 19.79 -21.12
C PRO A 4 18.11 18.69 -20.16
N LYS A 5 18.70 18.62 -18.95
CA LYS A 5 18.24 17.75 -17.88
C LYS A 5 16.78 18.11 -17.60
N ALA A 6 15.87 17.17 -17.81
CA ALA A 6 14.47 17.36 -17.48
C ALA A 6 14.38 17.81 -16.01
N GLN A 7 13.76 18.96 -15.78
CA GLN A 7 13.55 19.48 -14.43
C GLN A 7 12.49 18.63 -13.78
N LEU A 8 12.86 17.85 -12.75
CA LEU A 8 11.92 17.00 -12.01
C LEU A 8 10.88 17.90 -11.30
N ARG A 9 9.62 17.47 -11.32
CA ARG A 9 8.54 18.11 -10.56
C ARG A 9 8.87 18.03 -9.06
N ARG A 10 8.53 19.09 -8.30
CA ARG A 10 8.86 19.21 -6.86
C ARG A 10 7.67 18.93 -5.95
N ASP A 11 6.49 18.81 -6.50
CA ASP A 11 5.20 18.56 -5.83
C ASP A 11 4.90 17.08 -5.61
N GLY A 12 5.86 16.18 -5.92
CA GLY A 12 5.64 14.75 -5.81
C GLY A 12 6.92 13.92 -6.01
N PHE A 13 6.71 12.66 -6.36
CA PHE A 13 7.77 11.68 -6.59
C PHE A 13 7.72 11.15 -8.02
N THR A 14 8.86 11.17 -8.72
CA THR A 14 8.98 10.67 -10.09
C THR A 14 9.54 9.25 -10.09
N PHE A 15 8.75 8.31 -10.59
CA PHE A 15 9.14 6.94 -10.88
C PHE A 15 9.59 6.78 -12.33
N LYS A 16 10.08 5.59 -12.71
CA LYS A 16 10.51 5.30 -14.09
C LYS A 16 9.38 5.45 -15.11
N GLN A 17 8.15 5.08 -14.74
CA GLN A 17 7.03 5.03 -15.68
C GLN A 17 5.88 6.01 -15.35
N PHE A 18 5.86 6.60 -14.16
CA PHE A 18 4.80 7.50 -13.71
C PHE A 18 5.30 8.52 -12.71
N PHE A 19 4.46 9.51 -12.44
CA PHE A 19 4.67 10.52 -11.42
C PHE A 19 3.53 10.46 -10.41
N VAL A 20 3.82 10.70 -9.13
CA VAL A 20 2.83 10.79 -8.05
C VAL A 20 2.96 12.15 -7.38
N ALA A 21 2.02 13.05 -7.64
CA ALA A 21 1.85 14.25 -6.85
C ALA A 21 1.29 13.86 -5.47
N HIS A 22 1.77 14.49 -4.39
CA HIS A 22 1.37 14.17 -3.02
C HIS A 22 1.32 15.38 -2.10
N ASP A 23 1.22 16.57 -2.67
CA ASP A 23 1.19 17.84 -1.92
C ASP A 23 -0.14 18.06 -1.18
N ARG A 24 -1.23 17.43 -1.64
CA ARG A 24 -2.56 17.46 -1.02
C ARG A 24 -2.87 16.23 -0.15
N CYS A 25 -1.91 15.35 0.07
CA CYS A 25 -2.08 14.14 0.88
C CYS A 25 -1.40 14.28 2.23
N ALA A 26 -2.04 13.76 3.28
CA ALA A 26 -1.48 13.74 4.64
C ALA A 26 -0.18 12.92 4.72
N MET A 27 -0.13 11.79 3.96
CA MET A 27 1.08 10.98 3.81
C MET A 27 1.70 11.18 2.43
N LYS A 28 2.98 11.50 2.43
CA LYS A 28 3.78 11.58 1.19
C LYS A 28 4.22 10.19 0.74
N VAL A 29 4.64 10.08 -0.52
CA VAL A 29 5.33 8.87 -1.01
C VAL A 29 6.48 8.53 -0.07
N GLY A 30 6.44 7.33 0.48
CA GLY A 30 7.39 6.83 1.46
C GLY A 30 7.78 5.37 1.19
N THR A 31 8.81 4.91 1.89
CA THR A 31 9.37 3.55 1.73
C THR A 31 8.33 2.46 1.98
N ASP A 32 7.45 2.65 2.95
CA ASP A 32 6.43 1.66 3.32
C ASP A 32 5.46 1.37 2.15
N GLY A 33 4.94 2.41 1.50
CA GLY A 33 4.08 2.25 0.32
C GLY A 33 4.82 1.63 -0.87
N ILE A 34 6.09 2.03 -1.10
CA ILE A 34 6.91 1.45 -2.17
C ILE A 34 7.19 -0.04 -1.92
N LEU A 35 7.54 -0.40 -0.68
CA LEU A 35 7.75 -1.80 -0.30
C LEU A 35 6.47 -2.63 -0.55
N LEU A 36 5.33 -2.20 -0.05
CA LEU A 36 4.08 -2.92 -0.21
C LEU A 36 3.66 -3.05 -1.68
N GLY A 37 3.70 -1.94 -2.43
CA GLY A 37 3.35 -1.93 -3.85
C GLY A 37 4.28 -2.78 -4.72
N ALA A 38 5.56 -2.91 -4.34
CA ALA A 38 6.52 -3.75 -5.03
C ALA A 38 6.40 -5.24 -4.62
N TRP A 39 6.04 -5.52 -3.35
CA TRP A 39 6.04 -6.85 -2.76
C TRP A 39 4.74 -7.63 -2.96
N ALA A 40 3.57 -6.98 -2.93
CA ALA A 40 2.27 -7.65 -2.98
C ALA A 40 2.18 -8.66 -4.13
N PRO A 41 1.63 -9.89 -3.91
CA PRO A 41 1.54 -10.92 -4.93
C PRO A 41 0.52 -10.53 -6.01
N VAL A 42 0.94 -10.51 -7.27
CA VAL A 42 0.10 -10.09 -8.41
C VAL A 42 -0.16 -11.20 -9.43
N ALA A 43 0.36 -12.41 -9.20
CA ALA A 43 0.20 -13.51 -10.13
C ALA A 43 -1.28 -13.96 -10.22
N GLY A 44 -1.85 -13.96 -11.42
CA GLY A 44 -3.24 -14.39 -11.66
C GLY A 44 -4.33 -13.43 -11.20
N VAL A 45 -3.96 -12.26 -10.67
CA VAL A 45 -4.91 -11.23 -10.21
C VAL A 45 -5.66 -10.63 -11.40
N LYS A 46 -6.97 -10.41 -11.22
CA LYS A 46 -7.85 -9.74 -12.20
C LYS A 46 -8.43 -8.44 -11.67
N ARG A 47 -8.67 -8.37 -10.36
CA ARG A 47 -9.22 -7.19 -9.70
C ARG A 47 -8.43 -6.84 -8.45
N VAL A 48 -8.05 -5.58 -8.33
CA VAL A 48 -7.29 -5.03 -7.19
C VAL A 48 -8.11 -3.95 -6.51
N LEU A 49 -8.02 -3.88 -5.19
CA LEU A 49 -8.55 -2.77 -4.38
C LEU A 49 -7.42 -2.18 -3.54
N ASP A 50 -7.29 -0.86 -3.58
CA ASP A 50 -6.42 -0.06 -2.71
C ASP A 50 -7.29 0.69 -1.68
N ILE A 51 -7.22 0.29 -0.42
CA ILE A 51 -8.01 0.87 0.68
C ILE A 51 -7.19 1.96 1.40
N GLY A 52 -7.72 3.18 1.43
CA GLY A 52 -7.03 4.36 1.94
C GLY A 52 -5.91 4.75 0.99
N SER A 53 -6.24 4.95 -0.28
CA SER A 53 -5.26 5.08 -1.37
C SER A 53 -4.35 6.31 -1.29
N GLY A 54 -4.72 7.32 -0.48
CA GLY A 54 -3.96 8.56 -0.36
C GLY A 54 -3.72 9.20 -1.72
N SER A 55 -2.46 9.25 -2.14
CA SER A 55 -2.05 9.77 -3.45
C SER A 55 -2.26 8.81 -4.62
N GLY A 56 -2.79 7.59 -4.39
CA GLY A 56 -2.92 6.55 -5.40
C GLY A 56 -1.62 5.78 -5.70
N LEU A 57 -0.62 5.90 -4.83
CA LEU A 57 0.69 5.27 -5.03
C LEU A 57 0.59 3.76 -5.25
N LEU A 58 -0.09 3.05 -4.35
CA LEU A 58 -0.22 1.60 -4.42
C LEU A 58 -0.98 1.17 -5.67
N ALA A 59 -2.10 1.83 -5.98
CA ALA A 59 -2.88 1.58 -7.19
C ALA A 59 -2.02 1.70 -8.46
N LEU A 60 -1.19 2.75 -8.56
CA LEU A 60 -0.32 2.97 -9.72
C LEU A 60 0.84 1.96 -9.79
N MET A 61 1.44 1.61 -8.66
CA MET A 61 2.49 0.58 -8.61
C MET A 61 1.96 -0.79 -9.02
N LEU A 62 0.76 -1.15 -8.57
CA LEU A 62 0.10 -2.40 -8.96
C LEU A 62 -0.37 -2.38 -10.41
N ALA A 63 -0.76 -1.21 -10.92
CA ALA A 63 -1.04 -1.04 -12.33
C ALA A 63 0.21 -1.32 -13.20
N GLN A 64 1.38 -0.87 -12.80
CA GLN A 64 2.64 -1.17 -13.50
C GLN A 64 2.98 -2.66 -13.51
N ARG A 65 2.63 -3.39 -12.45
CA ARG A 65 3.00 -4.82 -12.25
C ARG A 65 1.99 -5.81 -12.80
N THR A 66 0.81 -5.35 -13.16
CA THR A 66 -0.28 -6.22 -13.60
C THR A 66 -0.57 -6.08 -15.09
N GLU A 67 -1.16 -7.10 -15.67
CA GLU A 67 -1.53 -7.12 -17.08
C GLU A 67 -2.63 -6.09 -17.40
N GLN A 68 -2.76 -5.77 -18.70
CA GLN A 68 -3.63 -4.70 -19.19
C GLN A 68 -5.13 -4.92 -18.91
N HIS A 69 -5.55 -6.16 -18.73
CA HIS A 69 -6.94 -6.52 -18.43
C HIS A 69 -7.31 -6.37 -16.94
N VAL A 70 -6.33 -6.20 -16.05
CA VAL A 70 -6.56 -6.07 -14.60
C VAL A 70 -7.14 -4.70 -14.29
N THR A 71 -8.25 -4.67 -13.54
CA THR A 71 -8.87 -3.43 -13.06
C THR A 71 -8.46 -3.14 -11.62
N ILE A 72 -8.30 -1.87 -11.30
CA ILE A 72 -7.85 -1.41 -9.99
C ILE A 72 -8.81 -0.33 -9.51
N ASP A 73 -9.48 -0.61 -8.40
CA ASP A 73 -10.30 0.35 -7.69
C ASP A 73 -9.50 0.87 -6.48
N ALA A 74 -9.57 2.18 -6.23
CA ALA A 74 -8.89 2.85 -5.13
C ALA A 74 -9.92 3.69 -4.36
N VAL A 75 -10.01 3.48 -3.04
CA VAL A 75 -10.99 4.16 -2.20
C VAL A 75 -10.27 5.03 -1.19
N GLU A 76 -10.65 6.31 -1.12
CA GLU A 76 -10.05 7.30 -0.24
C GLU A 76 -11.15 8.18 0.38
N ILE A 77 -11.11 8.35 1.70
CA ILE A 77 -12.11 9.12 2.42
C ILE A 77 -11.85 10.64 2.35
N ASP A 78 -10.58 11.04 2.27
CA ASP A 78 -10.22 12.44 2.18
C ASP A 78 -10.42 12.99 0.76
N VAL A 79 -11.26 14.00 0.62
CA VAL A 79 -11.65 14.58 -0.68
C VAL A 79 -10.45 15.13 -1.46
N GLN A 80 -9.46 15.74 -0.77
CA GLN A 80 -8.30 16.33 -1.42
C GLN A 80 -7.32 15.25 -1.90
N ALA A 81 -7.11 14.23 -1.08
CA ALA A 81 -6.29 13.09 -1.45
C ALA A 81 -6.93 12.28 -2.59
N ALA A 82 -8.24 12.01 -2.54
CA ALA A 82 -8.98 11.32 -3.59
C ALA A 82 -8.92 12.09 -4.93
N SER A 83 -9.10 13.42 -4.89
CA SER A 83 -8.93 14.27 -6.08
C SER A 83 -7.51 14.16 -6.64
N GLN A 84 -6.48 14.23 -5.79
CA GLN A 84 -5.09 14.09 -6.21
C GLN A 84 -4.78 12.71 -6.77
N ALA A 85 -5.28 11.65 -6.15
CA ALA A 85 -5.14 10.27 -6.65
C ALA A 85 -5.80 10.10 -8.04
N SER A 86 -6.98 10.71 -8.24
CA SER A 86 -7.67 10.70 -9.54
C SER A 86 -6.87 11.41 -10.62
N GLU A 87 -6.25 12.54 -10.30
CA GLU A 87 -5.37 13.28 -11.23
C GLU A 87 -4.11 12.46 -11.55
N ASN A 88 -3.47 11.87 -10.55
CA ASN A 88 -2.31 10.99 -10.72
C ASN A 88 -2.66 9.79 -11.62
N ALA A 89 -3.83 9.17 -11.40
CA ALA A 89 -4.31 8.07 -12.23
C ALA A 89 -4.56 8.52 -13.68
N ALA A 90 -5.22 9.67 -13.87
CA ALA A 90 -5.53 10.22 -15.19
C ALA A 90 -4.26 10.58 -16.00
N GLU A 91 -3.21 11.07 -15.34
CA GLU A 91 -1.91 11.39 -15.96
C GLU A 91 -1.02 10.16 -16.18
N SER A 92 -1.39 8.99 -15.64
CA SER A 92 -0.61 7.76 -15.73
C SER A 92 -0.85 6.99 -17.04
N PRO A 93 0.05 6.08 -17.43
CA PRO A 93 -0.17 5.16 -18.56
C PRO A 93 -1.38 4.21 -18.35
N TRP A 94 -1.94 4.13 -17.15
CA TRP A 94 -2.99 3.18 -16.77
C TRP A 94 -4.34 3.84 -16.49
N ASN A 95 -4.57 5.04 -17.00
CA ASN A 95 -5.76 5.86 -16.77
C ASN A 95 -7.10 5.20 -17.11
N THR A 96 -7.08 4.16 -17.96
CA THR A 96 -8.31 3.43 -18.35
C THR A 96 -8.71 2.33 -17.39
N ARG A 97 -7.82 1.92 -16.47
CA ARG A 97 -8.04 0.77 -15.58
C ARG A 97 -7.82 1.04 -14.10
N VAL A 98 -7.38 2.23 -13.73
CA VAL A 98 -7.32 2.71 -12.34
C VAL A 98 -8.49 3.68 -12.13
N ARG A 99 -9.35 3.37 -11.16
CA ARG A 99 -10.50 4.18 -10.77
C ARG A 99 -10.36 4.58 -9.32
N VAL A 100 -10.58 5.87 -9.03
CA VAL A 100 -10.52 6.40 -7.67
C VAL A 100 -11.91 6.86 -7.25
N GLU A 101 -12.35 6.41 -6.08
CA GLU A 101 -13.61 6.81 -5.48
C GLU A 101 -13.37 7.51 -4.14
N CYS A 102 -14.00 8.67 -3.97
CA CYS A 102 -14.00 9.39 -2.71
C CYS A 102 -15.13 8.85 -1.84
N ALA A 103 -14.82 7.94 -0.93
CA ALA A 103 -15.82 7.27 -0.09
C ALA A 103 -15.23 6.75 1.22
N ASP A 104 -16.09 6.56 2.22
CA ASP A 104 -15.76 5.76 3.39
C ASP A 104 -15.84 4.27 3.01
N ILE A 105 -14.73 3.56 3.16
CA ILE A 105 -14.63 2.13 2.82
C ILE A 105 -15.67 1.28 3.55
N LEU A 106 -16.04 1.64 4.77
CA LEU A 106 -17.01 0.87 5.57
C LEU A 106 -18.41 0.92 4.94
N THR A 107 -18.81 2.10 4.45
CA THR A 107 -20.07 2.27 3.73
C THR A 107 -19.95 1.68 2.32
N TRP A 108 -18.90 2.05 1.59
CA TRP A 108 -18.68 1.62 0.22
C TRP A 108 -18.65 0.09 0.08
N ALA A 109 -18.01 -0.62 1.03
CA ALA A 109 -17.93 -2.07 1.00
C ALA A 109 -19.29 -2.77 1.08
N THR A 110 -20.29 -2.16 1.69
CA THR A 110 -21.65 -2.74 1.81
C THR A 110 -22.44 -2.68 0.50
N GLU A 111 -22.06 -1.79 -0.40
CA GLU A 111 -22.72 -1.58 -1.69
C GLU A 111 -22.08 -2.42 -2.81
N GLN A 112 -20.92 -3.03 -2.56
CA GLN A 112 -20.18 -3.77 -3.56
C GLN A 112 -20.61 -5.24 -3.63
N THR A 113 -20.87 -5.71 -4.83
CA THR A 113 -21.06 -7.15 -5.13
C THR A 113 -19.79 -7.79 -5.68
N ALA A 114 -18.88 -6.96 -6.16
CA ALA A 114 -17.62 -7.41 -6.74
C ALA A 114 -16.68 -7.99 -5.67
N ARG A 115 -15.86 -8.98 -6.07
CA ARG A 115 -14.79 -9.54 -5.25
C ARG A 115 -13.44 -9.21 -5.86
N TYR A 116 -12.44 -9.02 -5.00
CA TYR A 116 -11.09 -8.64 -5.36
C TYR A 116 -10.12 -9.80 -5.12
N ASP A 117 -9.22 -10.03 -6.05
CA ASP A 117 -8.18 -11.05 -5.90
C ASP A 117 -7.02 -10.55 -5.06
N LEU A 118 -6.82 -9.23 -5.04
CA LEU A 118 -5.83 -8.55 -4.23
C LEU A 118 -6.43 -7.29 -3.62
N ILE A 119 -6.35 -7.18 -2.31
CA ILE A 119 -6.63 -5.95 -1.58
C ILE A 119 -5.32 -5.49 -0.93
N VAL A 120 -5.01 -4.20 -1.03
CA VAL A 120 -3.85 -3.60 -0.38
C VAL A 120 -4.26 -2.44 0.51
N SER A 121 -3.53 -2.21 1.58
CA SER A 121 -3.67 -1.01 2.40
C SER A 121 -2.35 -0.66 3.10
N ASN A 122 -2.02 0.62 3.13
CA ASN A 122 -1.00 1.18 4.01
C ASN A 122 -1.70 2.04 5.07
N PRO A 123 -2.32 1.41 6.08
CA PRO A 123 -3.17 2.12 7.03
C PRO A 123 -2.33 3.03 7.94
N PRO A 124 -2.91 4.11 8.49
CA PRO A 124 -2.23 4.93 9.48
C PRO A 124 -1.90 4.09 10.73
N TYR A 125 -0.68 4.27 11.27
CA TYR A 125 -0.11 3.41 12.33
C TYR A 125 -0.49 3.81 13.76
N TYR A 126 -1.55 4.59 13.96
CA TYR A 126 -1.84 5.15 15.26
C TYR A 126 -2.76 4.25 16.09
N GLU A 127 -2.23 3.74 17.21
CA GLU A 127 -3.10 3.24 18.28
C GLU A 127 -3.79 4.42 18.99
N PRO A 128 -5.05 4.27 19.45
CA PRO A 128 -5.70 5.27 20.30
C PRO A 128 -4.87 5.50 21.56
N GLY A 129 -4.45 6.75 21.82
CA GLY A 129 -3.71 7.12 23.06
C GLY A 129 -2.30 7.65 22.88
N VAL A 130 -1.70 7.61 21.69
CA VAL A 130 -0.37 8.19 21.44
C VAL A 130 -0.53 9.63 20.94
N GLU A 131 0.15 10.60 21.59
CA GLU A 131 0.15 12.01 21.15
C GLU A 131 0.75 12.17 19.74
N CYS A 132 0.05 12.87 18.89
CA CYS A 132 0.52 13.17 17.54
C CYS A 132 1.41 14.40 17.52
N ALA A 133 2.50 14.35 16.77
CA ALA A 133 3.49 15.42 16.70
C ALA A 133 3.03 16.67 15.90
N THR A 134 1.87 16.62 15.19
CA THR A 134 1.32 17.76 14.45
C THR A 134 -0.23 17.77 14.47
N PRO A 135 -0.87 18.98 14.42
CA PRO A 135 -2.33 19.13 14.40
C PRO A 135 -3.01 18.47 13.20
N GLU A 136 -2.37 18.44 12.01
CA GLU A 136 -2.90 17.82 10.80
C GLU A 136 -2.97 16.30 10.94
N ARG A 137 -2.00 15.69 11.64
CA ARG A 137 -2.00 14.26 11.96
C ARG A 137 -3.03 13.93 13.04
N GLU A 138 -3.28 14.84 13.95
CA GLU A 138 -4.30 14.71 14.99
C GLU A 138 -5.70 14.81 14.36
N GLN A 139 -5.91 15.67 13.38
CA GLN A 139 -7.15 15.82 12.65
C GLN A 139 -7.45 14.59 11.77
N ALA A 140 -6.45 14.02 11.09
CA ALA A 140 -6.57 12.75 10.37
C ALA A 140 -6.92 11.58 11.31
N ARG A 141 -6.54 11.66 12.57
CA ARG A 141 -6.89 10.71 13.64
C ARG A 141 -8.34 10.86 14.10
N TYR A 142 -8.86 12.08 14.20
CA TYR A 142 -10.24 12.36 14.65
C TYR A 142 -11.29 12.17 13.56
N THR A 143 -10.93 12.33 12.28
CA THR A 143 -11.86 12.25 11.15
C THR A 143 -12.02 10.86 10.54
N GLY A 144 -11.45 9.80 11.17
CA GLY A 144 -11.72 8.44 10.72
C GLY A 144 -10.47 7.56 10.62
N SER A 145 -9.72 7.41 11.73
CA SER A 145 -8.76 6.31 11.77
C SER A 145 -9.53 5.00 11.63
N LEU A 146 -9.50 4.40 10.45
CA LEU A 146 -10.04 3.08 10.20
C LEU A 146 -9.38 2.10 11.18
N ASP A 147 -10.13 1.67 12.20
CA ASP A 147 -9.65 0.67 13.16
C ASP A 147 -9.25 -0.61 12.40
N HIS A 148 -8.20 -1.26 12.84
CA HIS A 148 -7.71 -2.50 12.23
C HIS A 148 -8.78 -3.58 12.13
N HIS A 149 -9.69 -3.68 13.10
CA HIS A 149 -10.80 -4.62 13.04
C HIS A 149 -11.81 -4.25 11.94
N ALA A 150 -12.14 -2.97 11.83
CA ALA A 150 -13.03 -2.46 10.80
C ALA A 150 -12.42 -2.63 9.40
N LEU A 151 -11.11 -2.36 9.25
CA LEU A 151 -10.38 -2.58 8.00
C LEU A 151 -10.39 -4.07 7.60
N LEU A 152 -10.09 -4.97 8.53
CA LEU A 152 -10.13 -6.42 8.31
C LEU A 152 -11.52 -6.91 7.92
N THR A 153 -12.57 -6.36 8.57
CA THR A 153 -13.98 -6.70 8.27
C THR A 153 -14.39 -6.20 6.89
N ALA A 154 -14.04 -4.97 6.53
CA ALA A 154 -14.30 -4.43 5.19
C ALA A 154 -13.60 -5.26 4.11
N ALA A 155 -12.32 -5.58 4.32
CA ALA A 155 -11.59 -6.44 3.41
C ALA A 155 -12.21 -7.85 3.29
N ALA A 156 -12.69 -8.46 4.40
CA ALA A 156 -13.34 -9.77 4.39
C ALA A 156 -14.63 -9.79 3.55
N ASN A 157 -15.37 -8.69 3.53
CA ASN A 157 -16.58 -8.56 2.71
C ASN A 157 -16.27 -8.44 1.21
N LEU A 158 -15.06 -8.06 0.83
CA LEU A 158 -14.68 -7.72 -0.53
C LEU A 158 -13.72 -8.72 -1.18
N ILE A 159 -13.00 -9.50 -0.39
CA ILE A 159 -11.98 -10.42 -0.90
C ILE A 159 -12.62 -11.64 -1.59
N SER A 160 -11.99 -12.15 -2.64
CA SER A 160 -12.31 -13.45 -3.21
C SER A 160 -11.79 -14.59 -2.33
N GLU A 161 -12.33 -15.79 -2.49
CA GLU A 161 -12.00 -16.97 -1.69
C GLU A 161 -10.49 -17.31 -1.70
N GLU A 162 -9.82 -17.09 -2.81
CA GLU A 162 -8.39 -17.34 -3.00
C GLU A 162 -7.55 -16.04 -2.93
N GLY A 163 -8.17 -14.91 -2.62
CA GLY A 163 -7.54 -13.59 -2.68
C GLY A 163 -6.59 -13.33 -1.51
N PHE A 164 -5.78 -12.29 -1.68
CA PHE A 164 -4.85 -11.81 -0.65
C PHE A 164 -5.20 -10.40 -0.21
N PHE A 165 -5.22 -10.19 1.11
CA PHE A 165 -5.21 -8.87 1.70
C PHE A 165 -3.80 -8.56 2.23
N CYS A 166 -3.16 -7.54 1.66
CA CYS A 166 -1.78 -7.17 1.96
C CYS A 166 -1.70 -5.83 2.66
N VAL A 167 -0.90 -5.77 3.74
CA VAL A 167 -0.66 -4.55 4.50
C VAL A 167 0.82 -4.38 4.82
N VAL A 168 1.24 -3.13 5.03
CA VAL A 168 2.51 -2.79 5.67
C VAL A 168 2.22 -2.16 7.03
N LEU A 169 2.89 -2.63 8.08
CA LEU A 169 2.68 -2.17 9.45
C LEU A 169 4.01 -2.04 10.20
N PRO A 170 4.08 -1.23 11.27
CA PRO A 170 5.16 -1.36 12.26
C PRO A 170 5.22 -2.80 12.78
N GLU A 171 6.42 -3.33 12.97
CA GLU A 171 6.60 -4.70 13.47
C GLU A 171 5.86 -4.94 14.79
N SER A 172 5.92 -3.96 15.70
CA SER A 172 5.22 -4.01 17.01
C SER A 172 3.70 -4.18 16.88
N THR A 173 3.11 -3.64 15.82
CA THR A 173 1.67 -3.70 15.54
C THR A 173 1.29 -4.98 14.78
N GLY A 174 2.21 -5.49 13.95
CA GLY A 174 1.95 -6.60 13.04
C GLY A 174 1.45 -7.87 13.74
N ASN A 175 2.05 -8.25 14.87
CA ASN A 175 1.63 -9.43 15.62
C ASN A 175 0.22 -9.30 16.21
N THR A 176 -0.15 -8.10 16.66
CA THR A 176 -1.50 -7.79 17.16
C THR A 176 -2.51 -7.82 16.01
N PHE A 177 -2.12 -7.29 14.84
CA PHE A 177 -2.94 -7.33 13.64
C PHE A 177 -3.24 -8.77 13.18
N ILE A 178 -2.23 -9.64 13.16
CA ILE A 178 -2.39 -11.06 12.82
C ILE A 178 -3.36 -11.76 13.77
N LYS A 179 -3.29 -11.50 15.09
CA LYS A 179 -4.24 -12.09 16.05
C LYS A 179 -5.66 -11.65 15.75
N LYS A 180 -5.90 -10.35 15.59
CA LYS A 180 -7.22 -9.81 15.22
C LYS A 180 -7.75 -10.41 13.91
N ALA A 181 -6.88 -10.62 12.95
CA ALA A 181 -7.22 -11.23 11.66
C ALA A 181 -7.65 -12.69 11.84
N ASN A 182 -6.88 -13.48 12.59
CA ASN A 182 -7.20 -14.88 12.86
C ASN A 182 -8.56 -15.04 13.59
N ASP A 183 -8.90 -14.12 14.50
CA ASP A 183 -10.17 -14.14 15.25
C ASP A 183 -11.40 -14.02 14.33
N ILE A 184 -11.24 -13.51 13.11
CA ILE A 184 -12.32 -13.36 12.13
C ILE A 184 -12.10 -14.18 10.85
N GLY A 185 -11.27 -15.21 10.91
CA GLY A 185 -11.14 -16.21 9.85
C GLY A 185 -10.12 -15.90 8.75
N TRP A 186 -9.19 -14.97 8.99
CA TRP A 186 -8.05 -14.79 8.11
C TRP A 186 -6.88 -15.69 8.51
N PHE A 187 -6.13 -16.15 7.53
CA PHE A 187 -4.90 -16.93 7.69
C PHE A 187 -3.70 -16.14 7.14
N LEU A 188 -2.64 -16.04 7.94
CA LEU A 188 -1.38 -15.46 7.46
C LEU A 188 -0.73 -16.41 6.44
N ARG A 189 -0.42 -15.89 5.25
CA ARG A 189 0.16 -16.67 4.15
C ARG A 189 1.57 -16.23 3.80
N LEU A 190 1.84 -14.92 3.84
CA LEU A 190 3.17 -14.37 3.61
C LEU A 190 3.50 -13.36 4.70
N ARG A 191 4.75 -13.38 5.16
CA ARG A 191 5.32 -12.40 6.07
C ARG A 191 6.73 -12.04 5.63
N THR A 192 7.04 -10.75 5.52
CA THR A 192 8.42 -10.28 5.33
C THR A 192 8.74 -9.22 6.36
N ASP A 193 9.70 -9.53 7.22
CA ASP A 193 10.19 -8.62 8.26
C ASP A 193 11.24 -7.69 7.65
N ILE A 194 11.06 -6.37 7.77
CA ILE A 194 11.91 -5.35 7.15
C ILE A 194 12.76 -4.67 8.20
N ALA A 195 14.08 -4.67 8.01
CA ALA A 195 15.05 -3.95 8.82
C ALA A 195 15.85 -2.94 7.96
N ASP A 196 16.35 -1.86 8.58
CA ASP A 196 17.18 -0.89 7.86
C ASP A 196 18.50 -1.49 7.40
N THR A 197 19.14 -2.29 8.29
CA THR A 197 20.40 -2.99 8.04
C THR A 197 20.42 -4.35 8.74
N GLU A 198 21.36 -5.22 8.39
CA GLU A 198 21.50 -6.58 8.96
C GLU A 198 21.54 -6.61 10.49
N GLY A 199 22.27 -5.67 11.10
CA GLY A 199 22.44 -5.59 12.57
C GLY A 199 21.26 -4.97 13.32
N LYS A 200 20.23 -4.50 12.63
CA LYS A 200 19.05 -3.87 13.22
C LYS A 200 17.89 -4.86 13.32
N LEU A 201 17.09 -4.72 14.39
CA LEU A 201 15.81 -5.42 14.48
C LEU A 201 14.85 -4.91 13.39
N PRO A 202 13.94 -5.75 12.90
CA PRO A 202 12.89 -5.32 12.00
C PRO A 202 12.05 -4.21 12.64
N HIS A 203 11.70 -3.21 11.84
CA HIS A 203 10.87 -2.10 12.29
C HIS A 203 9.55 -2.01 11.51
N ARG A 204 9.45 -2.76 10.40
CA ARG A 204 8.24 -2.94 9.59
C ARG A 204 8.02 -4.40 9.27
N VAL A 205 6.77 -4.72 8.98
CA VAL A 205 6.37 -6.03 8.48
C VAL A 205 5.40 -5.87 7.32
N LEU A 206 5.63 -6.66 6.28
CA LEU A 206 4.69 -6.85 5.18
C LEU A 206 3.93 -8.15 5.45
N LEU A 207 2.62 -8.09 5.41
CA LEU A 207 1.74 -9.22 5.68
C LEU A 207 0.81 -9.45 4.49
N ALA A 208 0.64 -10.71 4.08
CA ALA A 208 -0.42 -11.13 3.17
C ALA A 208 -1.30 -12.15 3.89
N LEU A 209 -2.56 -11.81 4.05
CA LEU A 209 -3.60 -12.62 4.67
C LEU A 209 -4.53 -13.17 3.59
N SER A 210 -5.12 -14.35 3.83
CA SER A 210 -6.13 -14.94 2.93
C SER A 210 -7.25 -15.55 3.77
N PRO A 211 -8.51 -15.58 3.30
CA PRO A 211 -9.56 -16.36 3.93
C PRO A 211 -9.32 -17.87 3.78
N LYS A 212 -8.49 -18.27 2.81
CA LYS A 212 -8.13 -19.67 2.59
C LYS A 212 -6.96 -20.08 3.45
N GLU A 213 -7.13 -21.13 4.24
CA GLU A 213 -6.05 -21.76 5.01
C GLU A 213 -4.94 -22.29 4.09
N GLY A 214 -3.70 -22.26 4.57
CA GLY A 214 -2.56 -22.81 3.86
C GLY A 214 -1.24 -22.48 4.53
N GLU A 215 -0.18 -22.94 3.93
CA GLU A 215 1.19 -22.76 4.45
C GLU A 215 1.56 -21.27 4.51
N CYS A 216 2.25 -20.87 5.58
CA CYS A 216 2.77 -19.52 5.77
C CYS A 216 4.26 -19.49 5.42
N PHE A 217 4.63 -18.62 4.47
CA PHE A 217 6.02 -18.36 4.14
C PHE A 217 6.48 -17.08 4.83
N SER A 218 7.58 -17.19 5.59
CA SER A 218 8.17 -16.04 6.29
C SER A 218 9.58 -15.78 5.78
N ASP A 219 9.90 -14.51 5.59
CA ASP A 219 11.19 -14.04 5.10
C ASP A 219 11.62 -12.77 5.84
N ARG A 220 12.87 -12.37 5.64
CA ARG A 220 13.43 -11.13 6.16
C ARG A 220 14.19 -10.41 5.07
N MET A 221 13.96 -9.10 4.97
CA MET A 221 14.67 -8.22 4.04
C MET A 221 15.34 -7.08 4.79
N VAL A 222 16.53 -6.68 4.35
CA VAL A 222 17.20 -5.47 4.78
C VAL A 222 17.18 -4.43 3.66
N ILE A 223 16.98 -3.15 4.01
CA ILE A 223 16.95 -2.08 3.02
C ILE A 223 18.36 -1.74 2.54
N ARG A 224 19.34 -1.72 3.46
CA ARG A 224 20.73 -1.36 3.17
C ARG A 224 21.71 -2.39 3.69
N GLY A 225 22.74 -2.65 2.90
CA GLY A 225 23.88 -3.43 3.30
C GLY A 225 24.79 -2.68 4.30
N SER A 226 25.84 -3.32 4.73
CA SER A 226 26.87 -2.75 5.62
C SER A 226 27.61 -1.55 5.01
N ASP A 227 27.67 -1.46 3.69
CA ASP A 227 28.23 -0.37 2.92
C ASP A 227 27.29 0.84 2.73
N GLN A 228 26.13 0.84 3.36
CA GLN A 228 25.06 1.84 3.27
C GLN A 228 24.39 1.95 1.89
N ARG A 229 24.73 1.10 0.95
CA ARG A 229 24.02 0.99 -0.34
C ARG A 229 22.77 0.16 -0.15
N TYR A 230 21.83 0.30 -1.07
CA TYR A 230 20.67 -0.59 -1.10
C TYR A 230 21.10 -2.05 -1.25
N SER A 231 20.47 -2.95 -0.49
CA SER A 231 20.71 -4.37 -0.60
C SER A 231 20.32 -4.92 -1.97
N GLU A 232 20.82 -6.10 -2.30
CA GLU A 232 20.43 -6.78 -3.54
C GLU A 232 18.94 -7.10 -3.56
N ASP A 233 18.37 -7.59 -2.45
CA ASP A 233 16.95 -7.91 -2.33
C ASP A 233 16.07 -6.69 -2.48
N TYR A 234 16.40 -5.58 -1.79
CA TYR A 234 15.66 -4.34 -1.91
C TYR A 234 15.75 -3.76 -3.33
N THR A 235 16.93 -3.83 -3.94
CA THR A 235 17.15 -3.39 -5.31
C THR A 235 16.36 -4.25 -6.29
N ALA A 236 16.42 -5.57 -6.18
CA ALA A 236 15.65 -6.49 -7.02
C ALA A 236 14.15 -6.22 -6.93
N LEU A 237 13.63 -5.95 -5.72
CA LEU A 237 12.23 -5.66 -5.48
C LEU A 237 11.79 -4.33 -6.09
N THR A 238 12.62 -3.28 -6.00
CA THR A 238 12.17 -1.90 -6.25
C THR A 238 12.77 -1.25 -7.51
N GLN A 239 13.78 -1.87 -8.14
CA GLN A 239 14.46 -1.29 -9.31
C GLN A 239 13.54 -0.96 -10.50
N ALA A 240 12.41 -1.67 -10.64
CA ALA A 240 11.45 -1.38 -11.69
C ALA A 240 10.75 -0.01 -11.53
N PHE A 241 10.83 0.58 -10.34
CA PHE A 241 10.15 1.82 -9.99
C PHE A 241 11.09 3.01 -9.89
N TYR A 242 12.19 2.91 -9.15
CA TYR A 242 13.09 4.05 -8.90
C TYR A 242 13.87 4.48 -10.15
N LEU A 243 13.98 5.80 -10.37
CA LEU A 243 14.69 6.37 -11.53
C LEU A 243 16.18 5.99 -11.58
N PHE A 244 16.83 5.91 -10.42
CA PHE A 244 18.27 5.78 -10.28
C PHE A 244 18.64 4.54 -9.43
N MET A 245 18.08 3.42 -9.81
CA MET A 245 18.38 2.15 -9.16
C MET A 245 18.67 1.07 -10.20
#